data_1498c8c450bdce6db1818afc6c59dcca
#
_entry.id   1498c8c450bdce6db1818afc6c59dcca
#
_cell.length_a   1.000
_cell.length_b   1.000
_cell.length_c   1.000
_cell.angle_alpha   90.00
_cell.angle_beta   90.00
_cell.angle_gamma   90.00
#
_symmetry.space_group_name_H-M   'P 1'
#
loop_
_entity.id
_entity.type
_entity.pdbx_description
1 polymer ?
#
loop_
_entity_poly.entity_id
_entity_poly.type
_entity_poly.pdbx_seq_one_letter_code
_entity_poly.pdbx_strand_id
1 'polypeptide(L)'
;MTEVTRERVEAAYRALGSGDRARILEYYAEDLRWQVPGNHPLAGWYESLDAFLELMGQTHKLTGGTFRMDIEAVLVGEDCSADVCRNVAVRGGADASSGSPYERMDYPVFHFMRWQDGRIVEGHDGLFGDTATAFSQFWAPFAPDGTRRDQ
;
A
#
# COMPACT_ATOMS: atom_id res chain seq x y z
N MET A 1 18.62 -20.45 -2.81
CA MET A 1 17.35 -19.77 -3.12
C MET A 1 16.50 -19.67 -1.86
N THR A 2 16.02 -18.48 -1.54
CA THR A 2 15.23 -18.26 -0.34
C THR A 2 13.76 -18.55 -0.65
N GLU A 3 13.18 -19.44 0.12
CA GLU A 3 11.79 -19.83 -0.03
C GLU A 3 10.85 -18.69 0.42
N VAL A 4 9.75 -18.50 -0.31
CA VAL A 4 8.70 -17.57 0.08
C VAL A 4 7.83 -18.24 1.14
N THR A 5 7.80 -17.65 2.34
CA THR A 5 7.02 -18.19 3.46
C THR A 5 6.11 -17.09 4.01
N ARG A 6 5.11 -17.51 4.77
CA ARG A 6 4.24 -16.57 5.49
C ARG A 6 5.07 -15.65 6.39
N GLU A 7 6.00 -16.23 7.15
CA GLU A 7 6.86 -15.49 8.07
C GLU A 7 7.68 -14.44 7.34
N ARG A 8 8.17 -14.78 6.14
CA ARG A 8 8.96 -13.83 5.36
C ARG A 8 8.11 -12.68 4.83
N VAL A 9 6.87 -12.96 4.40
CA VAL A 9 5.92 -11.91 3.98
C VAL A 9 5.63 -10.96 5.16
N GLU A 10 5.33 -11.51 6.32
CA GLU A 10 5.05 -10.71 7.52
C GLU A 10 6.27 -9.90 7.93
N ALA A 11 7.46 -10.49 7.84
CA ALA A 11 8.72 -9.79 8.14
C ALA A 11 8.96 -8.63 7.17
N ALA A 12 8.61 -8.80 5.90
CA ALA A 12 8.72 -7.73 4.90
C ALA A 12 7.84 -6.53 5.27
N TYR A 13 6.62 -6.78 5.72
CA TYR A 13 5.73 -5.69 6.19
C TYR A 13 6.29 -5.01 7.43
N ARG A 14 6.84 -5.75 8.38
CA ARG A 14 7.48 -5.16 9.56
C ARG A 14 8.68 -4.30 9.19
N ALA A 15 9.49 -4.77 8.25
CA ALA A 15 10.64 -4.01 7.76
C ALA A 15 10.19 -2.70 7.10
N LEU A 16 9.15 -2.77 6.27
CA LEU A 16 8.61 -1.58 5.62
C LEU A 16 8.12 -0.56 6.66
N GLY A 17 7.42 -1.02 7.68
CA GLY A 17 6.92 -0.17 8.76
C GLY A 17 8.01 0.41 9.66
N SER A 18 9.20 -0.16 9.65
CA SER A 18 10.32 0.34 10.46
C SER A 18 10.91 1.65 9.93
N GLY A 19 10.74 1.92 8.64
CA GLY A 19 11.38 3.06 7.99
C GLY A 19 12.89 2.94 7.83
N ASP A 20 13.49 1.82 8.23
CA ASP A 20 14.92 1.56 8.13
C ASP A 20 15.24 0.94 6.76
N ARG A 21 15.87 1.72 5.90
CA ARG A 21 16.16 1.30 4.52
C ARG A 21 17.03 0.04 4.47
N ALA A 22 17.96 -0.12 5.39
CA ALA A 22 18.82 -1.31 5.44
C ALA A 22 18.00 -2.58 5.72
N ARG A 23 17.03 -2.51 6.64
CA ARG A 23 16.12 -3.61 6.91
C ARG A 23 15.18 -3.87 5.74
N ILE A 24 14.70 -2.81 5.10
CA ILE A 24 13.82 -2.92 3.93
C ILE A 24 14.53 -3.65 2.80
N LEU A 25 15.80 -3.33 2.56
CA LEU A 25 16.61 -3.97 1.51
C LEU A 25 16.81 -5.48 1.71
N GLU A 26 16.58 -6.00 2.90
CA GLU A 26 16.60 -7.45 3.12
C GLU A 26 15.43 -8.16 2.45
N TYR A 27 14.33 -7.45 2.19
CA TYR A 27 13.07 -8.03 1.68
C TYR A 27 12.58 -7.42 0.37
N TYR A 28 13.08 -6.26 0.00
CA TYR A 28 12.65 -5.53 -1.21
C TYR A 28 13.86 -5.26 -2.08
N ALA A 29 13.76 -5.61 -3.37
CA ALA A 29 14.83 -5.34 -4.32
C ALA A 29 14.93 -3.83 -4.58
N GLU A 30 16.15 -3.37 -4.82
CA GLU A 30 16.42 -1.95 -5.08
C GLU A 30 15.75 -1.47 -6.37
N ASP A 31 15.62 -2.35 -7.35
CA ASP A 31 15.00 -2.10 -8.65
C ASP A 31 13.56 -2.64 -8.74
N LEU A 32 12.90 -2.81 -7.61
CA LEU A 32 11.53 -3.32 -7.61
C LEU A 32 10.59 -2.43 -8.42
N ARG A 33 9.50 -3.01 -8.89
CA ARG A 33 8.40 -2.31 -9.53
C ARG A 33 7.13 -2.55 -8.73
N TRP A 34 6.37 -1.48 -8.49
CA TRP A 34 5.12 -1.57 -7.76
C TRP A 34 4.02 -0.81 -8.48
N GLN A 35 2.86 -1.45 -8.66
CA GLN A 35 1.72 -0.83 -9.33
C GLN A 35 0.62 -0.50 -8.33
N VAL A 36 0.17 0.76 -8.37
CA VAL A 36 -0.99 1.24 -7.61
C VAL A 36 -2.14 1.43 -8.58
N PRO A 37 -3.29 0.78 -8.35
CA PRO A 37 -4.44 0.88 -9.24
C PRO A 37 -5.25 2.14 -8.99
N GLY A 38 -6.17 2.43 -9.89
CA GLY A 38 -7.18 3.45 -9.71
C GLY A 38 -6.98 4.67 -10.60
N ASN A 39 -7.82 5.66 -10.35
CA ASN A 39 -7.81 6.91 -11.10
C ASN A 39 -7.64 8.07 -10.10
N HIS A 40 -6.40 8.31 -9.69
CA HIS A 40 -6.03 9.32 -8.69
C HIS A 40 -4.54 9.63 -8.84
N PRO A 41 -4.04 10.70 -8.20
CA PRO A 41 -2.64 11.14 -8.41
C PRO A 41 -1.57 10.15 -8.00
N LEU A 42 -1.88 9.20 -7.10
CA LEU A 42 -0.91 8.19 -6.65
C LEU A 42 -0.95 6.91 -7.48
N ALA A 43 -1.86 6.80 -8.47
CA ALA A 43 -1.96 5.61 -9.31
C ALA A 43 -0.80 5.54 -10.30
N GLY A 44 -0.41 4.32 -10.68
CA GLY A 44 0.60 4.07 -11.68
C GLY A 44 1.70 3.15 -11.20
N TRP A 45 2.78 3.11 -11.98
CA TRP A 45 3.95 2.29 -11.67
C TRP A 45 5.01 3.10 -10.94
N TYR A 46 5.60 2.47 -9.93
CA TYR A 46 6.74 2.99 -9.17
C TYR A 46 7.90 2.05 -9.46
N GLU A 47 8.93 2.52 -10.14
CA GLU A 47 9.94 1.67 -10.78
C GLU A 47 11.28 1.65 -10.06
N SER A 48 11.29 1.86 -8.76
CA SER A 48 12.45 1.66 -7.89
C SER A 48 11.99 1.56 -6.45
N LEU A 49 12.84 1.03 -5.59
CA LEU A 49 12.55 1.01 -4.16
C LEU A 49 12.40 2.44 -3.63
N ASP A 50 13.27 3.36 -4.07
CA ASP A 50 13.19 4.75 -3.59
C ASP A 50 11.87 5.41 -4.00
N ALA A 51 11.39 5.17 -5.22
CA ALA A 51 10.09 5.68 -5.66
C ALA A 51 8.95 5.08 -4.83
N PHE A 52 9.02 3.78 -4.53
CA PHE A 52 8.04 3.10 -3.70
C PHE A 52 8.03 3.66 -2.26
N LEU A 53 9.21 3.90 -1.68
CA LEU A 53 9.31 4.47 -0.34
C LEU A 53 8.81 5.92 -0.30
N GLU A 54 9.02 6.68 -1.38
CA GLU A 54 8.46 8.02 -1.51
C GLU A 54 6.92 7.97 -1.55
N LEU A 55 6.36 7.00 -2.27
CA LEU A 55 4.92 6.76 -2.27
C LEU A 55 4.41 6.49 -0.84
N MET A 56 5.11 5.64 -0.08
CA MET A 56 4.72 5.34 1.30
C MET A 56 4.77 6.60 2.17
N GLY A 57 5.77 7.45 1.97
CA GLY A 57 5.86 8.75 2.64
C GLY A 57 4.69 9.66 2.31
N GLN A 58 4.28 9.69 1.05
CA GLN A 58 3.10 10.45 0.60
C GLN A 58 1.81 9.94 1.25
N THR A 59 1.63 8.62 1.34
CA THR A 59 0.43 8.06 1.97
C THR A 59 0.36 8.45 3.45
N HIS A 60 1.49 8.43 4.15
CA HIS A 60 1.54 8.87 5.54
C HIS A 60 1.25 10.36 5.69
N LYS A 61 1.80 11.18 4.81
CA LYS A 61 1.58 12.62 4.82
C LYS A 61 0.12 12.96 4.59
N LEU A 62 -0.51 12.38 3.57
CA LEU A 62 -1.89 12.68 3.20
C LEU A 62 -2.90 12.19 4.24
N THR A 63 -2.52 11.23 5.05
CA THR A 63 -3.39 10.67 6.11
C THR A 63 -3.03 11.15 7.50
N GLY A 64 -2.13 12.12 7.62
CA GLY A 64 -1.69 12.61 8.93
C GLY A 64 -1.09 11.51 9.80
N GLY A 65 -0.47 10.49 9.20
CA GLY A 65 0.13 9.38 9.91
C GLY A 65 -0.85 8.28 10.35
N THR A 66 -2.13 8.36 9.93
CA THR A 66 -3.14 7.38 10.37
C THR A 66 -3.16 6.10 9.52
N PHE A 67 -2.49 6.09 8.38
CA PHE A 67 -2.50 4.95 7.47
C PHE A 67 -1.85 3.72 8.12
N ARG A 68 -2.58 2.61 8.12
CA ARG A 68 -2.05 1.32 8.55
C ARG A 68 -2.63 0.18 7.73
N MET A 69 -1.86 -0.89 7.63
CA MET A 69 -2.25 -2.12 6.95
C MET A 69 -2.17 -3.27 7.97
N ASP A 70 -3.31 -3.87 8.26
CA ASP A 70 -3.39 -5.00 9.18
C ASP A 70 -3.55 -6.29 8.35
N ILE A 71 -2.58 -7.19 8.42
CA ILE A 71 -2.60 -8.43 7.63
C ILE A 71 -3.72 -9.35 8.14
N GLU A 72 -4.62 -9.76 7.24
CA GLU A 72 -5.71 -10.68 7.55
C GLU A 72 -5.48 -12.08 7.01
N ALA A 73 -4.79 -12.21 5.87
CA ALA A 73 -4.53 -13.49 5.23
C ALA A 73 -3.24 -13.41 4.42
N VAL A 74 -2.51 -14.52 4.36
CA VAL A 74 -1.31 -14.65 3.52
C VAL A 74 -1.37 -15.98 2.78
N LEU A 75 -1.14 -15.92 1.47
CA LEU A 75 -1.03 -17.07 0.59
C LEU A 75 0.35 -17.05 -0.05
N VAL A 76 1.01 -18.20 -0.10
CA VAL A 76 2.34 -18.28 -0.71
C VAL A 76 2.36 -19.31 -1.83
N GLY A 77 3.04 -18.97 -2.90
CA GLY A 77 3.36 -19.87 -3.99
C GLY A 77 4.86 -20.13 -4.04
N GLU A 78 5.34 -20.66 -5.13
CA GLU A 78 6.76 -21.00 -5.28
C GLU A 78 7.65 -19.77 -5.31
N ASP A 79 7.28 -18.76 -6.13
CA ASP A 79 8.02 -17.51 -6.30
C ASP A 79 7.12 -16.28 -6.15
N CYS A 80 5.97 -16.45 -5.55
CA CYS A 80 5.00 -15.37 -5.40
C CYS A 80 4.25 -15.48 -4.08
N SER A 81 3.63 -14.38 -3.69
CA SER A 81 2.74 -14.34 -2.54
C SER A 81 1.58 -13.42 -2.83
N ALA A 82 0.48 -13.67 -2.12
CA ALA A 82 -0.64 -12.74 -2.10
C ALA A 82 -1.07 -12.57 -0.65
N ASP A 83 -1.46 -11.38 -0.29
CA ASP A 83 -1.99 -11.14 1.05
C ASP A 83 -3.21 -10.23 0.98
N VAL A 84 -4.02 -10.32 2.01
CA VAL A 84 -5.14 -9.41 2.22
C VAL A 84 -4.83 -8.62 3.47
N CYS A 85 -4.78 -7.30 3.32
CA CYS A 85 -4.64 -6.38 4.43
C CYS A 85 -5.90 -5.56 4.57
N ARG A 86 -6.35 -5.33 5.80
CA ARG A 86 -7.32 -4.28 6.05
C ARG A 86 -6.57 -2.95 6.10
N ASN A 87 -6.83 -2.11 5.13
CA ASN A 87 -6.25 -0.77 5.10
C ASN A 87 -7.19 0.17 5.85
N VAL A 88 -6.64 0.88 6.83
CA VAL A 88 -7.39 1.84 7.64
C VAL A 88 -6.63 3.17 7.61
N ALA A 89 -7.36 4.23 7.31
CA ALA A 89 -6.79 5.57 7.28
C ALA A 89 -7.89 6.61 7.32
N VAL A 90 -7.51 7.81 7.76
CA VAL A 90 -8.36 9.00 7.68
C VAL A 90 -7.57 10.05 6.90
N ARG A 91 -8.20 10.69 5.92
CA ARG A 91 -7.55 11.78 5.19
C ARG A 91 -7.22 12.90 6.18
N GLY A 92 -6.05 13.52 6.03
CA GLY A 92 -5.55 14.52 6.99
C GLY A 92 -6.59 15.61 7.29
N GLY A 93 -6.89 15.82 8.57
CA GLY A 93 -7.87 16.79 9.03
C GLY A 93 -9.32 16.31 9.03
N ALA A 94 -9.61 15.11 8.51
CA ALA A 94 -10.96 14.59 8.49
C ALA A 94 -11.33 13.93 9.83
N ASP A 95 -12.63 13.80 10.08
CA ASP A 95 -13.16 13.10 11.26
C ASP A 95 -13.01 11.59 11.08
N ALA A 96 -12.46 10.92 12.09
CA ALA A 96 -12.24 9.47 12.06
C ALA A 96 -13.54 8.67 11.95
N SER A 97 -14.69 9.27 12.30
CA SER A 97 -16.01 8.63 12.19
C SER A 97 -16.71 8.94 10.87
N SER A 98 -16.09 9.70 9.97
CA SER A 98 -16.68 10.05 8.69
C SER A 98 -17.11 8.82 7.92
N GLY A 99 -18.30 8.85 7.32
CA GLY A 99 -18.78 7.82 6.41
C GLY A 99 -18.41 8.08 4.95
N SER A 100 -17.70 9.18 4.67
CA SER A 100 -17.35 9.55 3.30
C SER A 100 -16.12 8.76 2.82
N PRO A 101 -16.19 8.12 1.64
CA PRO A 101 -15.03 7.43 1.06
C PRO A 101 -13.90 8.39 0.70
N TYR A 102 -14.18 9.68 0.54
CA TYR A 102 -13.17 10.72 0.33
C TYR A 102 -12.34 10.99 1.59
N GLU A 103 -12.87 10.65 2.76
CA GLU A 103 -12.26 11.02 4.04
C GLU A 103 -11.79 9.83 4.85
N ARG A 104 -12.39 8.66 4.64
CA ARG A 104 -12.08 7.47 5.44
C ARG A 104 -11.88 6.25 4.55
N MET A 105 -10.85 5.48 4.89
CA MET A 105 -10.55 4.17 4.30
C MET A 105 -10.66 3.13 5.42
N ASP A 106 -11.42 2.08 5.21
CA ASP A 106 -11.52 0.95 6.14
C ASP A 106 -12.08 -0.25 5.37
N TYR A 107 -11.22 -0.93 4.62
CA TYR A 107 -11.62 -2.05 3.79
C TYR A 107 -10.41 -2.91 3.42
N PRO A 108 -10.64 -4.15 2.98
CA PRO A 108 -9.56 -5.03 2.57
C PRO A 108 -8.97 -4.59 1.22
N VAL A 109 -7.65 -4.69 1.15
CA VAL A 109 -6.86 -4.50 -0.07
C VAL A 109 -5.98 -5.73 -0.19
N PHE A 110 -5.80 -6.27 -1.38
CA PHE A 110 -4.86 -7.37 -1.54
C PHE A 110 -3.62 -6.91 -2.29
N HIS A 111 -2.51 -7.62 -2.03
CA HIS A 111 -1.23 -7.37 -2.67
C HIS A 111 -0.77 -8.67 -3.30
N PHE A 112 -0.39 -8.62 -4.57
CA PHE A 112 0.28 -9.73 -5.23
C PHE A 112 1.73 -9.36 -5.44
N MET A 113 2.65 -10.24 -5.00
CA MET A 113 4.08 -9.96 -5.03
C MET A 113 4.83 -11.10 -5.68
N ARG A 114 5.77 -10.77 -6.55
CA ARG A 114 6.76 -11.72 -7.09
C ARG A 114 8.06 -11.54 -6.34
N TRP A 115 8.68 -12.67 -6.04
CA TRP A 115 9.91 -12.73 -5.28
C TRP A 115 11.02 -13.34 -6.11
N GLN A 116 12.23 -12.84 -5.90
CA GLN A 116 13.46 -13.39 -6.49
C GLN A 116 14.57 -13.28 -5.47
N ASP A 117 15.24 -14.43 -5.19
CA ASP A 117 16.33 -14.49 -4.22
C ASP A 117 15.97 -13.87 -2.85
N GLY A 118 14.76 -14.13 -2.40
CA GLY A 118 14.27 -13.69 -1.10
C GLY A 118 13.83 -12.24 -1.01
N ARG A 119 13.74 -11.54 -2.15
CA ARG A 119 13.31 -10.14 -2.21
C ARG A 119 12.15 -9.97 -3.16
N ILE A 120 11.27 -9.04 -2.82
CA ILE A 120 10.16 -8.63 -3.67
C ILE A 120 10.72 -7.83 -4.84
N VAL A 121 10.44 -8.28 -6.07
CA VAL A 121 10.88 -7.61 -7.30
C VAL A 121 9.72 -6.92 -8.03
N GLU A 122 8.49 -7.34 -7.79
CA GLU A 122 7.31 -6.76 -8.39
C GLU A 122 6.12 -6.90 -7.44
N GLY A 123 5.32 -5.85 -7.33
CA GLY A 123 4.13 -5.86 -6.51
C GLY A 123 2.96 -5.15 -7.18
N HIS A 124 1.75 -5.57 -6.82
CA HIS A 124 0.50 -4.99 -7.31
C HIS A 124 -0.46 -4.88 -6.15
N ASP A 125 -1.06 -3.71 -5.99
CA ASP A 125 -2.24 -3.57 -5.15
C ASP A 125 -3.45 -4.03 -5.95
N GLY A 126 -4.41 -4.64 -5.27
CA GLY A 126 -5.68 -5.03 -5.86
C GLY A 126 -6.83 -4.70 -4.94
N LEU A 127 -8.00 -4.51 -5.50
CA LEU A 127 -9.18 -4.05 -4.78
C LEU A 127 -10.36 -4.96 -5.05
N PHE A 128 -11.25 -5.11 -4.06
CA PHE A 128 -12.43 -5.96 -4.16
C PHE A 128 -13.66 -5.12 -4.51
N GLY A 129 -14.37 -5.52 -5.56
CA GLY A 129 -15.65 -4.93 -5.92
C GLY A 129 -15.61 -3.40 -6.01
N ASP A 130 -16.56 -2.75 -5.37
CA ASP A 130 -16.72 -1.29 -5.44
C ASP A 130 -15.66 -0.51 -4.64
N THR A 131 -14.80 -1.19 -3.88
CA THR A 131 -13.73 -0.49 -3.17
C THR A 131 -12.73 0.14 -4.14
N ALA A 132 -12.69 -0.27 -5.39
CA ALA A 132 -11.89 0.40 -6.42
C ALA A 132 -12.29 1.87 -6.57
N THR A 133 -13.59 2.16 -6.58
CA THR A 133 -14.10 3.54 -6.63
C THR A 133 -13.77 4.28 -5.34
N ALA A 134 -14.03 3.67 -4.19
CA ALA A 134 -13.74 4.28 -2.89
C ALA A 134 -12.24 4.61 -2.74
N PHE A 135 -11.37 3.72 -3.19
CA PHE A 135 -9.93 3.93 -3.15
C PHE A 135 -9.51 5.15 -3.96
N SER A 136 -10.03 5.28 -5.19
CA SER A 136 -9.75 6.45 -6.03
C SER A 136 -10.29 7.75 -5.42
N GLN A 137 -11.45 7.69 -4.80
CA GLN A 137 -12.04 8.85 -4.12
C GLN A 137 -11.21 9.27 -2.91
N PHE A 138 -10.72 8.31 -2.13
CA PHE A 138 -9.88 8.60 -0.95
C PHE A 138 -8.62 9.38 -1.33
N TRP A 139 -7.94 9.00 -2.42
CA TRP A 139 -6.71 9.64 -2.86
C TRP A 139 -6.95 10.82 -3.83
N ALA A 140 -8.21 11.11 -4.17
CA ALA A 140 -8.53 12.20 -5.08
C ALA A 140 -8.01 13.54 -4.55
N PRO A 141 -7.62 14.47 -5.45
CA PRO A 141 -7.13 15.79 -5.03
C PRO A 141 -8.25 16.74 -4.61
N PHE A 142 -9.53 16.29 -4.70
CA PHE A 142 -10.68 17.12 -4.41
C PHE A 142 -11.51 16.52 -3.28
N ALA A 143 -12.08 17.40 -2.45
CA ALA A 143 -13.05 17.03 -1.43
C ALA A 143 -14.41 16.67 -2.07
N PRO A 144 -15.36 16.07 -1.31
CA PRO A 144 -16.69 15.73 -1.84
C PRO A 144 -17.44 16.91 -2.44
N ASP A 145 -17.21 18.13 -1.95
CA ASP A 145 -17.85 19.35 -2.45
C ASP A 145 -17.16 19.92 -3.69
N GLY A 146 -16.13 19.25 -4.21
CA GLY A 146 -15.38 19.68 -5.38
C GLY A 146 -14.25 20.65 -5.11
N THR A 147 -14.03 21.06 -3.86
CA THR A 147 -12.91 21.93 -3.52
C THR A 147 -11.59 21.15 -3.54
N ARG A 148 -10.51 21.81 -3.99
CA ARG A 148 -9.20 21.19 -4.04
C ARG A 148 -8.63 21.01 -2.64
N ARG A 149 -8.10 19.83 -2.37
CA ARG A 149 -7.44 19.52 -1.09
C ARG A 149 -5.96 19.79 -1.21
N ASP A 150 -5.35 20.25 -0.14
CA ASP A 150 -3.89 20.38 -0.08
C ASP A 150 -3.21 19.02 -0.13
N GLN A 151 -2.09 18.97 -0.81
CA GLN A 151 -1.32 17.76 -0.98
C GLN A 151 -0.21 17.66 0.06
#